data_82329cf8a00b0f91d6c75690d4142b57
#
_entry.id   82329cf8a00b0f91d6c75690d4142b57
#
_cell.length_a   1.000
_cell.length_b   1.000
_cell.length_c   1.000
_cell.angle_alpha   90.00
_cell.angle_beta   90.00
_cell.angle_gamma   90.00
#
_symmetry.space_group_name_H-M   'P 1'
#
loop_
_entity.id
_entity.type
_entity.pdbx_description
1 polymer ?
#
loop_
_entity_poly.entity_id
_entity_poly.type
_entity_poly.pdbx_seq_one_letter_code
_entity_poly.pdbx_strand_id
1 'polypeptide(L)'
;TKIVTPTIKVADQRDIINLETMIPSAFGDWKIDNSIVPLQVDPQTQAKLDRIYNQTLARTYMNSLGQRVMLSVAYGGDQSDNLAVHKPEVCYLSQGFAVMKIVAGELLTQYGILPVKRLLAVQGNRNEPITYWITVGDKAVLPGFEQKLQQLRYGLTGSVPDGMLVRVSTINPDEGDAYRLQALFIQDMLSAIGVKERTRLAGTFGA
;
A
#
# COMPACT_ATOMS: atom_id res chain seq x y z
N THR A 1 17.20 -33.86 -4.99
CA THR A 1 16.25 -32.98 -4.28
C THR A 1 15.35 -32.35 -5.34
N LYS A 2 14.06 -32.76 -5.42
CA LYS A 2 13.09 -32.09 -6.30
C LYS A 2 12.85 -30.69 -5.71
N ILE A 3 13.24 -29.67 -6.43
CA ILE A 3 12.82 -28.28 -6.13
C ILE A 3 11.32 -28.23 -6.40
N VAL A 4 10.53 -28.10 -5.34
CA VAL A 4 9.08 -27.91 -5.44
C VAL A 4 8.88 -26.47 -5.92
N THR A 5 8.54 -26.30 -7.19
CA THR A 5 8.11 -24.99 -7.70
C THR A 5 6.71 -24.73 -7.14
N PRO A 6 6.50 -23.64 -6.37
CA PRO A 6 5.18 -23.31 -5.85
C PRO A 6 4.20 -23.08 -7.02
N THR A 7 3.05 -23.74 -6.97
CA THR A 7 2.04 -23.65 -8.05
C THR A 7 0.66 -23.24 -7.54
N ILE A 8 0.41 -23.35 -6.24
CA ILE A 8 -0.90 -23.08 -5.64
C ILE A 8 -0.97 -21.61 -5.27
N LYS A 9 -1.75 -20.84 -6.01
CA LYS A 9 -1.97 -19.42 -5.68
C LYS A 9 -2.94 -19.29 -4.52
N VAL A 10 -2.52 -18.62 -3.46
CA VAL A 10 -3.37 -18.31 -2.30
C VAL A 10 -4.58 -17.46 -2.73
N ALA A 11 -4.40 -16.60 -3.73
CA ALA A 11 -5.47 -15.78 -4.30
C ALA A 11 -6.65 -16.62 -4.82
N ASP A 12 -6.38 -17.79 -5.41
CA ASP A 12 -7.43 -18.67 -5.99
C ASP A 12 -8.24 -19.42 -4.90
N GLN A 13 -7.74 -19.44 -3.67
CA GLN A 13 -8.37 -20.10 -2.52
C GLN A 13 -9.15 -19.14 -1.62
N ARG A 14 -9.17 -17.86 -1.96
CA ARG A 14 -9.77 -16.79 -1.14
C ARG A 14 -10.91 -16.10 -1.89
N ASP A 15 -11.74 -15.38 -1.14
CA ASP A 15 -12.75 -14.49 -1.72
C ASP A 15 -12.11 -13.48 -2.67
N ILE A 16 -12.75 -13.24 -3.81
CA ILE A 16 -12.28 -12.27 -4.80
C ILE A 16 -12.24 -10.88 -4.17
N ILE A 17 -11.09 -10.23 -4.27
CA ILE A 17 -10.94 -8.84 -3.84
C ILE A 17 -11.59 -7.93 -4.88
N ASN A 18 -12.29 -6.91 -4.38
CA ASN A 18 -12.67 -5.74 -5.15
C ASN A 18 -12.27 -4.50 -4.34
N LEU A 19 -11.19 -3.84 -4.74
CA LEU A 19 -10.65 -2.68 -4.04
C LEU A 19 -11.64 -1.51 -3.99
N GLU A 20 -12.47 -1.34 -5.01
CA GLU A 20 -13.47 -0.27 -5.09
C GLU A 20 -14.55 -0.37 -4.00
N THR A 21 -14.96 -1.60 -3.67
CA THR A 21 -15.95 -1.86 -2.62
C THR A 21 -15.32 -2.09 -1.25
N MET A 22 -14.08 -2.58 -1.22
CA MET A 22 -13.33 -2.85 -0.01
C MET A 22 -12.97 -1.58 0.75
N ILE A 23 -12.57 -0.53 0.02
CA ILE A 23 -12.22 0.77 0.61
C ILE A 23 -13.42 1.71 0.47
N PRO A 24 -14.07 2.11 1.60
CA PRO A 24 -15.25 2.95 1.54
C PRO A 24 -14.96 4.33 0.91
N SER A 25 -15.94 4.89 0.23
CA SER A 25 -15.88 6.25 -0.33
C SER A 25 -15.90 7.35 0.73
N ALA A 26 -16.41 7.02 1.93
CA ALA A 26 -16.42 7.90 3.09
C ALA A 26 -16.27 7.08 4.37
N PHE A 27 -15.52 7.56 5.33
CA PHE A 27 -15.33 6.97 6.65
C PHE A 27 -14.78 8.03 7.65
N GLY A 28 -15.21 7.95 8.90
CA GLY A 28 -14.87 8.98 9.87
C GLY A 28 -15.22 10.38 9.35
N ASP A 29 -14.25 11.27 9.34
CA ASP A 29 -14.38 12.62 8.79
C ASP A 29 -13.94 12.71 7.30
N TRP A 30 -13.55 11.58 6.69
CA TRP A 30 -12.99 11.51 5.36
C TRP A 30 -14.04 11.18 4.30
N LYS A 31 -13.99 11.86 3.16
CA LYS A 31 -14.77 11.57 1.95
C LYS A 31 -13.93 11.78 0.70
N ILE A 32 -14.24 11.04 -0.37
CA ILE A 32 -13.55 11.22 -1.65
C ILE A 32 -13.72 12.67 -2.12
N ASP A 33 -12.60 13.29 -2.49
CA ASP A 33 -12.57 14.60 -3.15
C ASP A 33 -12.66 14.39 -4.67
N ASN A 34 -13.87 14.51 -5.19
CA ASN A 34 -14.15 14.40 -6.63
C ASN A 34 -13.67 15.61 -7.46
N SER A 35 -13.19 16.67 -6.80
CA SER A 35 -12.64 17.84 -7.49
C SER A 35 -11.24 17.58 -8.05
N ILE A 36 -10.56 16.55 -7.54
CA ILE A 36 -9.23 16.15 -7.99
C ILE A 36 -9.36 14.91 -8.89
N VAL A 37 -9.01 15.07 -10.15
CA VAL A 37 -8.84 13.92 -11.05
C VAL A 37 -7.43 13.36 -10.80
N PRO A 38 -7.29 12.08 -10.41
CA PRO A 38 -5.97 11.46 -10.27
C PRO A 38 -5.18 11.60 -11.57
N LEU A 39 -3.89 11.91 -11.44
CA LEU A 39 -3.02 12.01 -12.61
C LEU A 39 -3.04 10.66 -13.33
N GLN A 40 -3.45 10.69 -14.61
CA GLN A 40 -3.43 9.46 -15.41
C GLN A 40 -1.97 9.06 -15.64
N VAL A 41 -1.68 7.82 -15.34
CA VAL A 41 -0.38 7.21 -15.61
C VAL A 41 -0.24 7.12 -17.13
N ASP A 42 0.97 7.36 -17.66
CA ASP A 42 1.19 7.17 -19.09
C ASP A 42 0.87 5.74 -19.54
N PRO A 43 0.43 5.52 -20.79
CA PRO A 43 -0.04 4.22 -21.27
C PRO A 43 1.01 3.09 -21.14
N GLN A 44 2.31 3.40 -21.26
CA GLN A 44 3.37 2.38 -21.15
C GLN A 44 3.56 1.94 -19.70
N THR A 45 3.50 2.88 -18.77
CA THR A 45 3.55 2.59 -17.33
C THR A 45 2.29 1.86 -16.90
N GLN A 46 1.11 2.25 -17.38
CA GLN A 46 -0.13 1.54 -17.12
C GLN A 46 -0.07 0.09 -17.59
N ALA A 47 0.39 -0.17 -18.80
CA ALA A 47 0.54 -1.53 -19.34
C ALA A 47 1.52 -2.39 -18.53
N LYS A 48 2.53 -1.79 -17.90
CA LYS A 48 3.42 -2.50 -16.97
C LYS A 48 2.71 -2.82 -15.65
N LEU A 49 1.95 -1.88 -15.12
CA LEU A 49 1.17 -2.07 -13.89
C LEU A 49 0.14 -3.19 -14.06
N ASP A 50 -0.59 -3.20 -15.19
CA ASP A 50 -1.62 -4.20 -15.51
C ASP A 50 -1.07 -5.63 -15.64
N ARG A 51 0.22 -5.79 -15.94
CA ARG A 51 0.89 -7.10 -15.97
C ARG A 51 1.22 -7.64 -14.58
N ILE A 52 1.35 -6.76 -13.59
CA ILE A 52 1.86 -7.09 -12.25
C ILE A 52 0.73 -7.10 -11.23
N TYR A 53 -0.17 -6.14 -11.36
CA TYR A 53 -1.28 -5.98 -10.44
C TYR A 53 -2.60 -6.39 -11.07
N ASN A 54 -3.35 -7.21 -10.34
CA ASN A 54 -4.70 -7.59 -10.73
C ASN A 54 -5.69 -6.44 -10.59
N GLN A 55 -5.45 -5.57 -9.60
CA GLN A 55 -6.27 -4.39 -9.33
C GLN A 55 -5.43 -3.25 -8.75
N THR A 56 -5.78 -2.04 -9.13
CA THR A 56 -5.24 -0.81 -8.54
C THR A 56 -6.36 0.14 -8.18
N LEU A 57 -6.20 0.86 -7.07
CA LEU A 57 -7.11 1.90 -6.62
C LEU A 57 -6.30 3.16 -6.34
N ALA A 58 -6.75 4.31 -6.84
CA ALA A 58 -6.18 5.61 -6.52
C ALA A 58 -7.32 6.59 -6.19
N ARG A 59 -7.31 7.16 -4.98
CA ARG A 59 -8.32 8.11 -4.51
C ARG A 59 -7.67 9.22 -3.69
N THR A 60 -8.21 10.42 -3.81
CA THR A 60 -7.93 11.52 -2.88
C THR A 60 -9.11 11.66 -1.94
N TYR A 61 -8.82 11.68 -0.64
CA TYR A 61 -9.81 11.96 0.40
C TYR A 61 -9.57 13.34 0.98
N MET A 62 -10.65 13.97 1.44
CA MET A 62 -10.63 15.26 2.11
C MET A 62 -11.46 15.17 3.40
N ASN A 63 -10.95 15.77 4.46
CA ASN A 63 -11.68 15.91 5.74
C ASN A 63 -12.43 17.25 5.82
N SER A 64 -13.17 17.46 6.90
CA SER A 64 -13.95 18.69 7.14
C SER A 64 -13.10 19.95 7.24
N LEU A 65 -11.80 19.82 7.56
CA LEU A 65 -10.84 20.92 7.58
C LEU A 65 -10.23 21.24 6.21
N GLY A 66 -10.64 20.54 5.15
CA GLY A 66 -10.10 20.69 3.80
C GLY A 66 -8.70 20.07 3.60
N GLN A 67 -8.21 19.31 4.58
CA GLN A 67 -6.95 18.59 4.45
C GLN A 67 -7.12 17.37 3.54
N ARG A 68 -6.14 17.14 2.67
CA ARG A 68 -6.18 16.07 1.66
C ARG A 68 -5.18 14.98 1.92
N VAL A 69 -5.62 13.75 1.70
CA VAL A 69 -4.78 12.55 1.74
C VAL A 69 -5.01 11.75 0.46
N MET A 70 -3.93 11.39 -0.20
CA MET A 70 -3.95 10.53 -1.39
C MET A 70 -3.69 9.10 -0.96
N LEU A 71 -4.61 8.21 -1.31
CA LEU A 71 -4.52 6.76 -1.11
C LEU A 71 -4.28 6.08 -2.44
N SER A 72 -3.29 5.19 -2.48
CA SER A 72 -3.10 4.27 -3.59
C SER A 72 -2.93 2.85 -3.04
N VAL A 73 -3.69 1.91 -3.60
CA VAL A 73 -3.62 0.49 -3.27
C VAL A 73 -3.38 -0.30 -4.55
N ALA A 74 -2.41 -1.18 -4.54
CA ALA A 74 -2.14 -2.11 -5.65
C ALA A 74 -2.18 -3.53 -5.11
N TYR A 75 -3.04 -4.37 -5.69
CA TYR A 75 -3.21 -5.78 -5.34
C TYR A 75 -2.62 -6.67 -6.42
N GLY A 76 -1.78 -7.61 -6.01
CA GLY A 76 -1.24 -8.67 -6.87
C GLY A 76 -1.57 -10.05 -6.28
N GLY A 77 -2.24 -10.89 -7.08
CA GLY A 77 -2.59 -12.27 -6.71
C GLY A 77 -1.42 -13.24 -6.78
N ASP A 78 -0.29 -12.80 -7.33
CA ASP A 78 0.92 -13.59 -7.51
C ASP A 78 2.14 -12.76 -7.11
N GLN A 79 2.68 -13.05 -5.94
CA GLN A 79 3.83 -12.35 -5.36
C GLN A 79 5.14 -13.12 -5.54
N SER A 80 5.22 -14.01 -6.54
CA SER A 80 6.39 -14.87 -6.74
C SER A 80 7.68 -14.10 -7.05
N ASP A 81 7.61 -12.97 -7.79
CA ASP A 81 8.86 -12.32 -8.24
C ASP A 81 8.89 -10.78 -8.29
N ASN A 82 7.79 -10.02 -8.25
CA ASN A 82 7.83 -8.67 -8.84
C ASN A 82 7.34 -7.46 -8.04
N LEU A 83 6.87 -7.57 -6.79
CA LEU A 83 6.56 -6.36 -6.00
C LEU A 83 7.79 -5.48 -5.72
N ALA A 84 8.99 -6.01 -5.89
CA ALA A 84 10.23 -5.24 -5.70
C ALA A 84 10.38 -4.10 -6.71
N VAL A 85 9.77 -4.20 -7.89
CA VAL A 85 9.95 -3.26 -9.01
C VAL A 85 9.12 -1.98 -8.84
N HIS A 86 8.06 -1.98 -8.03
CA HIS A 86 7.10 -0.87 -7.93
C HIS A 86 7.05 -0.19 -6.56
N LYS A 87 8.14 -0.25 -5.81
CA LYS A 87 8.24 0.52 -4.57
C LYS A 87 8.09 2.02 -4.85
N PRO A 88 7.40 2.78 -3.99
CA PRO A 88 7.21 4.22 -4.17
C PRO A 88 8.51 4.96 -4.49
N GLU A 89 9.62 4.63 -3.83
CA GLU A 89 10.91 5.25 -4.09
C GLU A 89 11.37 5.13 -5.56
N VAL A 90 11.05 4.05 -6.25
CA VAL A 90 11.40 3.86 -7.66
C VAL A 90 10.44 4.64 -8.57
N CYS A 91 9.13 4.57 -8.28
CA CYS A 91 8.11 5.27 -9.05
C CYS A 91 8.26 6.80 -8.99
N TYR A 92 8.55 7.34 -7.80
CA TYR A 92 8.75 8.78 -7.64
C TYR A 92 10.01 9.28 -8.36
N LEU A 93 11.10 8.53 -8.30
CA LEU A 93 12.32 8.85 -9.06
C LEU A 93 12.06 8.86 -10.57
N SER A 94 11.31 7.90 -11.10
CA SER A 94 10.97 7.84 -12.52
C SER A 94 10.05 8.98 -12.98
N GLN A 95 9.30 9.59 -12.05
CA GLN A 95 8.44 10.76 -12.27
C GLN A 95 9.18 12.09 -12.05
N GLY A 96 10.49 12.06 -11.82
CA GLY A 96 11.31 13.26 -11.65
C GLY A 96 11.31 13.85 -10.24
N PHE A 97 10.82 13.11 -9.23
CA PHE A 97 10.97 13.51 -7.83
C PHE A 97 12.35 13.13 -7.31
N ALA A 98 12.92 13.97 -6.46
CA ALA A 98 14.03 13.59 -5.59
C ALA A 98 13.48 12.88 -4.36
N VAL A 99 13.98 11.68 -4.04
CA VAL A 99 13.66 10.98 -2.80
C VAL A 99 14.73 11.34 -1.77
N MET A 100 14.36 12.17 -0.79
CA MET A 100 15.29 12.77 0.15
C MET A 100 15.57 11.91 1.37
N LYS A 101 14.60 11.05 1.75
CA LYS A 101 14.69 10.29 3.00
C LYS A 101 13.86 9.02 2.88
N ILE A 102 14.39 7.90 3.35
CA ILE A 102 13.64 6.64 3.45
C ILE A 102 13.94 6.06 4.84
N VAL A 103 12.88 5.86 5.64
CA VAL A 103 13.00 5.38 7.01
C VAL A 103 12.00 4.25 7.24
N ALA A 104 12.45 3.16 7.84
CA ALA A 104 11.55 2.17 8.42
C ALA A 104 10.96 2.72 9.72
N GLY A 105 9.71 2.41 9.98
CA GLY A 105 9.00 2.87 11.14
C GLY A 105 7.82 1.97 11.48
N GLU A 106 7.13 2.35 12.54
CA GLU A 106 5.96 1.66 13.05
C GLU A 106 4.81 2.65 13.16
N LEU A 107 3.62 2.20 12.81
CA LEU A 107 2.38 2.91 13.05
C LEU A 107 1.57 2.16 14.09
N LEU A 108 1.39 2.78 15.26
CA LEU A 108 0.51 2.23 16.28
C LEU A 108 -0.94 2.43 15.87
N THR A 109 -1.70 1.35 15.76
CA THR A 109 -3.14 1.35 15.49
C THR A 109 -3.88 0.72 16.66
N GLN A 110 -5.19 0.89 16.74
CA GLN A 110 -6.01 0.21 17.75
C GLN A 110 -6.02 -1.33 17.61
N TYR A 111 -5.52 -1.86 16.49
CA TYR A 111 -5.44 -3.29 16.21
C TYR A 111 -4.05 -3.88 16.47
N GLY A 112 -3.05 -3.04 16.68
CA GLY A 112 -1.66 -3.40 16.88
C GLY A 112 -0.70 -2.54 16.07
N ILE A 113 0.55 -2.97 16.00
CA ILE A 113 1.62 -2.26 15.31
C ILE A 113 1.64 -2.66 13.83
N LEU A 114 1.56 -1.66 12.94
CA LEU A 114 1.72 -1.81 11.51
C LEU A 114 3.15 -1.37 11.11
N PRO A 115 3.99 -2.28 10.58
CA PRO A 115 5.30 -1.90 10.07
C PRO A 115 5.12 -1.08 8.79
N VAL A 116 5.74 0.09 8.74
CA VAL A 116 5.62 1.02 7.61
C VAL A 116 6.99 1.52 7.16
N LYS A 117 7.08 1.96 5.92
CA LYS A 117 8.15 2.84 5.46
C LYS A 117 7.62 4.25 5.25
N ARG A 118 8.45 5.21 5.60
CA ARG A 118 8.21 6.63 5.35
C ARG A 118 9.28 7.17 4.44
N LEU A 119 8.88 7.99 3.48
CA LEU A 119 9.80 8.69 2.59
C LEU A 119 9.29 10.11 2.32
N LEU A 120 10.21 11.00 2.00
CA LEU A 120 9.92 12.34 1.50
C LEU A 120 10.32 12.42 0.03
N ALA A 121 9.34 12.67 -0.83
CA ALA A 121 9.55 12.95 -2.24
C ALA A 121 9.39 14.46 -2.50
N VAL A 122 10.34 15.04 -3.24
CA VAL A 122 10.37 16.49 -3.51
C VAL A 122 10.51 16.74 -5.00
N GLN A 123 9.67 17.61 -5.54
CA GLN A 123 9.76 18.07 -6.92
C GLN A 123 9.40 19.57 -6.97
N GLY A 124 10.39 20.42 -7.21
CA GLY A 124 10.20 21.88 -7.12
C GLY A 124 9.72 22.29 -5.72
N ASN A 125 8.59 22.96 -5.65
CA ASN A 125 7.96 23.38 -4.38
C ASN A 125 7.03 22.31 -3.78
N ARG A 126 6.85 21.16 -4.43
CA ARG A 126 6.02 20.07 -3.96
C ARG A 126 6.83 19.17 -3.02
N ASN A 127 6.49 19.23 -1.74
CA ASN A 127 6.96 18.28 -0.74
C ASN A 127 5.83 17.27 -0.49
N GLU A 128 6.12 16.00 -0.68
CA GLU A 128 5.17 14.91 -0.53
C GLU A 128 5.74 13.86 0.43
N PRO A 129 5.47 13.98 1.74
CA PRO A 129 5.68 12.90 2.70
C PRO A 129 4.76 11.72 2.38
N ILE A 130 5.30 10.51 2.46
CA ILE A 130 4.63 9.27 2.07
C ILE A 130 4.83 8.24 3.16
N THR A 131 3.74 7.59 3.56
CA THR A 131 3.74 6.37 4.37
C THR A 131 3.26 5.22 3.52
N TYR A 132 3.99 4.09 3.50
CA TYR A 132 3.55 2.92 2.77
C TYR A 132 3.95 1.63 3.48
N TRP A 133 3.23 0.56 3.19
CA TRP A 133 3.52 -0.78 3.66
C TRP A 133 3.14 -1.82 2.60
N ILE A 134 3.61 -3.04 2.82
CA ILE A 134 3.32 -4.18 1.96
C ILE A 134 2.72 -5.29 2.81
N THR A 135 1.71 -5.98 2.28
CA THR A 135 1.28 -7.27 2.81
C THR A 135 1.75 -8.40 1.89
N VAL A 136 2.12 -9.52 2.48
CA VAL A 136 2.42 -10.79 1.80
C VAL A 136 1.58 -11.87 2.46
N GLY A 137 0.54 -12.34 1.77
CA GLY A 137 -0.50 -13.16 2.38
C GLY A 137 -1.23 -12.39 3.48
N ASP A 138 -1.16 -12.91 4.72
CA ASP A 138 -1.81 -12.31 5.89
C ASP A 138 -0.85 -11.55 6.80
N LYS A 139 0.33 -11.16 6.32
CA LYS A 139 1.29 -10.41 7.12
C LYS A 139 1.70 -9.09 6.48
N ALA A 140 1.64 -8.02 7.25
CA ALA A 140 2.33 -6.79 6.92
C ALA A 140 3.82 -6.97 7.20
N VAL A 141 4.66 -6.57 6.25
CA VAL A 141 6.11 -6.71 6.31
C VAL A 141 6.80 -5.46 5.78
N LEU A 142 8.00 -5.20 6.26
CA LEU A 142 8.85 -4.18 5.65
C LEU A 142 9.36 -4.67 4.28
N PRO A 143 9.32 -3.82 3.25
CA PRO A 143 9.89 -4.13 1.95
C PRO A 143 11.39 -4.47 2.06
N GLY A 144 11.80 -5.59 1.49
CA GLY A 144 13.18 -6.05 1.51
C GLY A 144 13.33 -7.45 2.08
N PHE A 145 14.15 -7.62 3.11
CA PHE A 145 14.48 -8.94 3.67
C PHE A 145 13.24 -9.66 4.25
N GLU A 146 12.43 -8.97 5.03
CA GLU A 146 11.21 -9.55 5.63
C GLU A 146 10.20 -10.00 4.57
N GLN A 147 10.02 -9.19 3.53
CA GLN A 147 9.18 -9.55 2.39
C GLN A 147 9.66 -10.85 1.74
N LYS A 148 10.97 -10.95 1.45
CA LYS A 148 11.56 -12.16 0.85
C LYS A 148 11.45 -13.37 1.77
N LEU A 149 11.66 -13.19 3.06
CA LEU A 149 11.52 -14.26 4.05
C LEU A 149 10.08 -14.78 4.11
N GLN A 150 9.09 -13.87 4.04
CA GLN A 150 7.69 -14.27 4.03
C GLN A 150 7.30 -15.01 2.73
N GLN A 151 7.78 -14.53 1.59
CA GLN A 151 7.61 -15.22 0.29
C GLN A 151 8.23 -16.63 0.32
N LEU A 152 9.44 -16.77 0.89
CA LEU A 152 10.10 -18.06 1.03
C LEU A 152 9.29 -19.04 1.92
N ARG A 153 8.70 -18.54 3.03
CA ARG A 153 7.85 -19.37 3.89
C ARG A 153 6.66 -19.93 3.12
N TYR A 154 5.98 -19.13 2.30
CA TYR A 154 4.92 -19.61 1.42
C TYR A 154 5.45 -20.59 0.38
N GLY A 155 6.60 -20.31 -0.24
CA GLY A 155 7.24 -21.19 -1.21
C GLY A 155 7.54 -22.59 -0.67
N LEU A 156 7.97 -22.69 0.59
CA LEU A 156 8.22 -23.97 1.27
C LEU A 156 6.96 -24.82 1.47
N THR A 157 5.77 -24.18 1.49
CA THR A 157 4.48 -24.87 1.54
C THR A 157 3.90 -25.17 0.16
N GLY A 158 4.64 -24.88 -0.93
CA GLY A 158 4.18 -25.05 -2.32
C GLY A 158 3.19 -23.97 -2.77
N SER A 159 3.04 -22.90 -1.98
CA SER A 159 2.06 -21.84 -2.23
C SER A 159 2.72 -20.56 -2.73
N VAL A 160 2.01 -19.82 -3.58
CA VAL A 160 2.35 -18.47 -4.03
C VAL A 160 1.44 -17.49 -3.30
N PRO A 161 1.97 -16.60 -2.45
CA PRO A 161 1.15 -15.64 -1.72
C PRO A 161 0.62 -14.54 -2.66
N ASP A 162 -0.53 -14.00 -2.30
CA ASP A 162 -1.00 -12.71 -2.78
C ASP A 162 -0.47 -11.58 -1.88
N GLY A 163 -0.74 -10.34 -2.25
CA GLY A 163 -0.38 -9.20 -1.40
C GLY A 163 -0.81 -7.88 -1.95
N MET A 164 -0.60 -6.86 -1.13
CA MET A 164 -0.94 -5.49 -1.44
C MET A 164 0.24 -4.55 -1.15
N LEU A 165 0.37 -3.53 -1.97
CA LEU A 165 1.13 -2.33 -1.65
C LEU A 165 0.13 -1.22 -1.36
N VAL A 166 0.17 -0.67 -0.16
CA VAL A 166 -0.67 0.47 0.25
C VAL A 166 0.22 1.68 0.46
N ARG A 167 -0.13 2.78 -0.17
CA ARG A 167 0.56 4.05 -0.10
C ARG A 167 -0.42 5.15 0.30
N VAL A 168 -0.05 5.91 1.30
CA VAL A 168 -0.76 7.09 1.78
C VAL A 168 0.20 8.28 1.71
N SER A 169 -0.19 9.36 1.06
CA SER A 169 0.65 10.53 0.90
C SER A 169 -0.14 11.84 1.07
N THR A 170 0.58 12.88 1.38
CA THR A 170 0.03 14.23 1.61
C THR A 170 1.00 15.27 1.09
N ILE A 171 0.51 16.27 0.37
CA ILE A 171 1.36 17.40 -0.05
C ILE A 171 1.42 18.38 1.12
N ASN A 172 2.55 18.41 1.83
CA ASN A 172 2.75 19.27 2.99
C ASN A 172 4.27 19.51 3.19
N PRO A 173 4.73 20.77 3.35
CA PRO A 173 6.12 21.05 3.66
C PRO A 173 6.53 20.61 5.07
N ASP A 174 5.59 20.46 6.01
CA ASP A 174 5.85 19.93 7.35
C ASP A 174 5.65 18.41 7.36
N GLU A 175 6.78 17.66 7.43
CA GLU A 175 6.75 16.20 7.49
C GLU A 175 6.00 15.68 8.72
N GLY A 176 6.17 16.35 9.87
CA GLY A 176 5.57 15.91 11.14
C GLY A 176 4.05 15.98 11.08
N ASP A 177 3.51 17.10 10.60
CA ASP A 177 2.07 17.28 10.40
C ASP A 177 1.52 16.31 9.38
N ALA A 178 2.23 16.12 8.26
CA ALA A 178 1.84 15.18 7.22
C ALA A 178 1.73 13.75 7.76
N TYR A 179 2.74 13.25 8.48
CA TYR A 179 2.70 11.90 9.02
C TYR A 179 1.65 11.73 10.13
N ARG A 180 1.35 12.77 10.91
CA ARG A 180 0.22 12.73 11.86
C ARG A 180 -1.11 12.61 11.14
N LEU A 181 -1.33 13.42 10.11
CA LEU A 181 -2.55 13.36 9.29
C LEU A 181 -2.74 12.01 8.62
N GLN A 182 -1.67 11.46 8.05
CA GLN A 182 -1.66 10.12 7.44
C GLN A 182 -1.98 9.03 8.46
N ALA A 183 -1.44 9.13 9.68
CA ALA A 183 -1.71 8.18 10.76
C ALA A 183 -3.19 8.17 11.15
N LEU A 184 -3.81 9.33 11.30
CA LEU A 184 -5.26 9.46 11.57
C LEU A 184 -6.07 8.85 10.44
N PHE A 185 -5.76 9.21 9.19
CA PHE A 185 -6.45 8.66 8.02
C PHE A 185 -6.37 7.12 7.96
N ILE A 186 -5.18 6.56 8.16
CA ILE A 186 -4.97 5.11 8.15
C ILE A 186 -5.79 4.43 9.26
N GLN A 187 -5.79 4.99 10.46
CA GLN A 187 -6.54 4.45 11.59
C GLN A 187 -8.04 4.46 11.32
N ASP A 188 -8.58 5.57 10.82
CA ASP A 188 -10.00 5.69 10.48
C ASP A 188 -10.38 4.74 9.35
N MET A 189 -9.56 4.62 8.31
CA MET A 189 -9.77 3.68 7.21
C MET A 189 -9.79 2.23 7.70
N LEU A 190 -8.81 1.82 8.52
CA LEU A 190 -8.77 0.47 9.08
C LEU A 190 -9.96 0.18 10.00
N SER A 191 -10.51 1.20 10.65
CA SER A 191 -11.69 1.06 11.52
C SER A 191 -12.99 0.88 10.74
N ALA A 192 -13.04 1.43 9.53
CA ALA A 192 -14.23 1.42 8.68
C ALA A 192 -14.40 0.15 7.84
N ILE A 193 -13.35 -0.67 7.74
CA ILE A 193 -13.38 -1.92 6.96
C ILE A 193 -13.53 -3.15 7.87
N GLY A 194 -14.10 -4.23 7.32
CA GLY A 194 -14.29 -5.49 8.03
C GLY A 194 -12.98 -6.17 8.43
N VAL A 195 -13.07 -7.17 9.29
CA VAL A 195 -11.89 -7.91 9.79
C VAL A 195 -11.15 -8.59 8.64
N LYS A 196 -11.86 -9.21 7.70
CA LYS A 196 -11.27 -9.90 6.53
C LYS A 196 -10.51 -8.91 5.65
N GLU A 197 -11.15 -7.80 5.31
CA GLU A 197 -10.59 -6.72 4.48
C GLU A 197 -9.36 -6.10 5.15
N ARG A 198 -9.46 -5.85 6.46
CA ARG A 198 -8.35 -5.31 7.26
C ARG A 198 -7.15 -6.25 7.28
N THR A 199 -7.36 -7.55 7.45
CA THR A 199 -6.29 -8.56 7.39
C THR A 199 -5.61 -8.57 6.03
N ARG A 200 -6.37 -8.42 4.94
CA ARG A 200 -5.82 -8.36 3.58
C ARG A 200 -5.03 -7.08 3.35
N LEU A 201 -5.51 -5.94 3.87
CA LEU A 201 -4.93 -4.62 3.66
C LEU A 201 -3.72 -4.34 4.56
N ALA A 202 -3.76 -4.79 5.82
CA ALA A 202 -2.77 -4.43 6.85
C ALA A 202 -2.15 -5.64 7.56
N GLY A 203 -2.52 -6.86 7.16
CA GLY A 203 -2.06 -8.10 7.80
C GLY A 203 -2.76 -8.42 9.12
N THR A 204 -2.42 -9.57 9.67
CA THR A 204 -2.77 -9.93 11.04
C THR A 204 -1.87 -9.16 11.98
N PHE A 205 -2.46 -8.38 12.87
CA PHE A 205 -1.72 -7.76 13.96
C PHE A 205 -1.36 -8.85 14.98
N GLY A 206 -0.07 -8.90 15.35
CA GLY A 206 0.38 -9.85 16.39
C GLY A 206 -0.32 -9.55 17.71
N ALA A 207 -0.72 -10.63 18.39
CA ALA A 207 -1.17 -10.56 19.76
C ALA A 207 0.02 -10.29 20.68
#